data_66bd6aa703d6a4170f04fb9eea13f040
#
_entry.id   66bd6aa703d6a4170f04fb9eea13f040
#
_cell.length_a   1.000
_cell.length_b   1.000
_cell.length_c   1.000
_cell.angle_alpha   90.00
_cell.angle_beta   90.00
_cell.angle_gamma   90.00
#
_symmetry.space_group_name_H-M   'P 1'
#
loop_
_entity.id
_entity.type
_entity.pdbx_description
1 polymer ?
#
loop_
_entity_poly.entity_id
_entity_poly.type
_entity_poly.pdbx_seq_one_letter_code
_entity_poly.pdbx_strand_id
1 'polypeptide(L)'
;MTQTPNVLGHLVIQRLRELKLPATPENYTRLYHELAGLPPPPDPEPVVQDTPFCLELLLTLRDMAQDLTDKADHLVRDLGTKNQDLRESVSGLRRSREKAEFMRLLNLVIEKAGSIHDSVQSSHRELLETRKSLTAIQEELVETRQLLNEDALTGALNRRGLDQTLNREIARAQRTRTAMSVAMVDLDHFKRVNDLHGHDAGDRMLVHFTGLIRSVMRKSDALARYGGEEFTLILPETDARGAHKLLERLRELQRHTPLLYEGKSLALTFSAGIATLQAEDNGALILRRADMALLAAKDSGRDNIQIA
;
A
#
# COMPACT_ATOMS: atom_id res chain seq x y z
N MET A 1 23.75 -2.96 -41.09
CA MET A 1 23.47 -1.50 -41.16
C MET A 1 22.50 -1.20 -40.01
N THR A 2 22.98 -0.71 -38.90
CA THR A 2 22.17 -0.34 -37.73
C THR A 2 21.40 0.95 -38.07
N GLN A 3 20.09 0.81 -38.27
CA GLN A 3 19.20 1.97 -38.49
C GLN A 3 19.16 2.77 -37.17
N THR A 4 19.26 4.09 -37.29
CA THR A 4 19.20 4.97 -36.10
C THR A 4 17.82 4.90 -35.42
N PRO A 5 17.70 5.05 -34.10
CA PRO A 5 16.44 4.93 -33.35
C PRO A 5 15.29 5.80 -33.89
N ASN A 6 15.61 6.99 -34.44
CA ASN A 6 14.61 7.87 -35.03
C ASN A 6 14.02 7.33 -36.36
N VAL A 7 14.79 6.60 -37.15
CA VAL A 7 14.31 5.98 -38.40
C VAL A 7 13.41 4.80 -38.08
N LEU A 8 13.79 3.98 -37.09
CA LEU A 8 12.98 2.87 -36.62
C LEU A 8 11.63 3.34 -36.05
N GLY A 9 11.60 4.41 -35.30
CA GLY A 9 10.35 4.97 -34.75
C GLY A 9 9.35 5.39 -35.85
N HIS A 10 9.83 6.00 -36.93
CA HIS A 10 8.97 6.35 -38.09
C HIS A 10 8.45 5.12 -38.81
N LEU A 11 9.27 4.10 -39.01
CA LEU A 11 8.88 2.84 -39.63
C LEU A 11 7.82 2.10 -38.78
N VAL A 12 7.93 2.11 -37.47
CA VAL A 12 6.92 1.53 -36.58
C VAL A 12 5.56 2.21 -36.74
N ILE A 13 5.53 3.54 -36.79
CA ILE A 13 4.29 4.31 -36.98
C ILE A 13 3.68 4.03 -38.35
N GLN A 14 4.50 3.94 -39.41
CA GLN A 14 4.03 3.58 -40.73
C GLN A 14 3.44 2.16 -40.73
N ARG A 15 4.12 1.20 -40.12
CA ARG A 15 3.69 -0.19 -40.02
C ARG A 15 2.39 -0.37 -39.24
N LEU A 16 2.20 0.38 -38.14
CA LEU A 16 0.94 0.43 -37.41
C LEU A 16 -0.23 0.87 -38.29
N ARG A 17 -0.03 1.88 -39.13
CA ARG A 17 -1.04 2.35 -40.11
C ARG A 17 -1.36 1.32 -41.17
N GLU A 18 -0.34 0.67 -41.76
CA GLU A 18 -0.51 -0.38 -42.78
C GLU A 18 -1.32 -1.56 -42.21
N LEU A 19 -1.04 -1.97 -40.99
CA LEU A 19 -1.70 -3.09 -40.31
C LEU A 19 -3.04 -2.71 -39.66
N LYS A 20 -3.44 -1.42 -39.73
CA LYS A 20 -4.64 -0.86 -39.11
C LYS A 20 -4.70 -1.16 -37.59
N LEU A 21 -3.54 -1.23 -36.95
CA LEU A 21 -3.45 -1.44 -35.49
C LEU A 21 -3.50 -0.10 -34.74
N PRO A 22 -4.16 -0.02 -33.60
CA PRO A 22 -4.14 1.18 -32.77
C PRO A 22 -2.72 1.43 -32.24
N ALA A 23 -2.31 2.71 -32.18
CA ALA A 23 -1.00 3.13 -31.70
C ALA A 23 -0.90 3.04 -30.17
N THR A 24 -1.11 1.85 -29.61
CA THR A 24 -0.90 1.57 -28.19
C THR A 24 0.58 1.31 -27.90
N PRO A 25 1.06 1.57 -26.66
CA PRO A 25 2.44 1.26 -26.26
C PRO A 25 2.85 -0.19 -26.57
N GLU A 26 1.93 -1.14 -26.35
CA GLU A 26 2.14 -2.58 -26.61
C GLU A 26 2.39 -2.89 -28.08
N ASN A 27 1.53 -2.39 -28.96
CA ASN A 27 1.66 -2.58 -30.42
C ASN A 27 2.92 -1.88 -30.94
N TYR A 28 3.24 -0.71 -30.38
CA TYR A 28 4.45 0.03 -30.74
C TYR A 28 5.71 -0.75 -30.33
N THR A 29 5.78 -1.22 -29.08
CA THR A 29 6.95 -1.98 -28.57
C THR A 29 7.15 -3.27 -29.32
N ARG A 30 6.09 -4.02 -29.61
CA ARG A 30 6.16 -5.27 -30.37
C ARG A 30 6.73 -5.05 -31.76
N LEU A 31 6.20 -4.08 -32.50
CA LEU A 31 6.69 -3.77 -33.87
C LEU A 31 8.08 -3.15 -33.88
N TYR A 32 8.44 -2.40 -32.82
CA TYR A 32 9.78 -1.87 -32.68
C TYR A 32 10.81 -2.99 -32.51
N HIS A 33 10.53 -3.98 -31.64
CA HIS A 33 11.39 -5.15 -31.46
C HIS A 33 11.51 -5.97 -32.74
N GLU A 34 10.41 -6.19 -33.45
CA GLU A 34 10.38 -6.91 -34.74
C GLU A 34 11.24 -6.21 -35.79
N LEU A 35 11.07 -4.90 -35.99
CA LEU A 35 11.82 -4.11 -36.97
C LEU A 35 13.29 -3.88 -36.61
N ALA A 36 13.59 -3.86 -35.29
CA ALA A 36 14.95 -3.73 -34.77
C ALA A 36 15.71 -5.06 -34.74
N GLY A 37 15.06 -6.20 -35.02
CA GLY A 37 15.64 -7.53 -34.86
C GLY A 37 16.00 -7.90 -33.44
N LEU A 38 15.29 -7.30 -32.45
CA LEU A 38 15.44 -7.59 -31.03
C LEU A 38 14.57 -8.79 -30.63
N PRO A 39 14.93 -9.52 -29.57
CA PRO A 39 14.04 -10.55 -29.04
C PRO A 39 12.68 -9.96 -28.70
N PRO A 40 11.57 -10.74 -28.77
CA PRO A 40 10.27 -10.24 -28.42
C PRO A 40 10.31 -9.62 -27.01
N PRO A 41 9.59 -8.50 -26.78
CA PRO A 41 9.53 -7.92 -25.45
C PRO A 41 9.01 -9.00 -24.48
N PRO A 42 9.50 -9.05 -23.25
CA PRO A 42 8.92 -9.94 -22.24
C PRO A 42 7.41 -9.66 -22.20
N ASP A 43 6.61 -10.73 -22.08
CA ASP A 43 5.18 -10.58 -21.88
C ASP A 43 4.99 -9.56 -20.75
N PRO A 44 4.12 -8.56 -20.90
CA PRO A 44 3.82 -7.66 -19.81
C PRO A 44 3.38 -8.56 -18.66
N GLU A 45 4.12 -8.53 -17.54
CA GLU A 45 3.64 -9.13 -16.31
C GLU A 45 2.19 -8.67 -16.15
N PRO A 46 1.26 -9.58 -15.85
CA PRO A 46 -0.12 -9.20 -15.71
C PRO A 46 -0.15 -8.03 -14.73
N VAL A 47 -0.39 -6.85 -15.24
CA VAL A 47 -0.75 -5.71 -14.41
C VAL A 47 -2.02 -6.18 -13.73
N VAL A 48 -1.90 -6.65 -12.51
CA VAL A 48 -3.05 -7.00 -11.69
C VAL A 48 -3.86 -5.71 -11.64
N GLN A 49 -4.89 -5.69 -12.48
CA GLN A 49 -5.82 -4.57 -12.54
C GLN A 49 -6.60 -4.57 -11.23
N ASP A 50 -6.04 -3.92 -10.22
CA ASP A 50 -6.75 -3.62 -8.96
C ASP A 50 -7.96 -2.70 -9.17
N THR A 51 -8.17 -2.25 -10.39
CA THR A 51 -9.30 -1.41 -10.79
C THR A 51 -10.67 -2.01 -10.45
N PRO A 52 -10.96 -3.32 -10.65
CA PRO A 52 -12.27 -3.87 -10.31
C PRO A 52 -12.53 -3.85 -8.79
N PHE A 53 -11.57 -4.30 -7.98
CA PHE A 53 -11.74 -4.40 -6.53
C PHE A 53 -11.86 -3.04 -5.84
N CYS A 54 -10.98 -2.08 -6.18
CA CYS A 54 -11.08 -0.71 -5.66
C CYS A 54 -12.37 -0.02 -6.11
N LEU A 55 -12.83 -0.27 -7.33
CA LEU A 55 -14.08 0.29 -7.85
C LEU A 55 -15.29 -0.33 -7.13
N GLU A 56 -15.31 -1.65 -6.96
CA GLU A 56 -16.36 -2.37 -6.25
C GLU A 56 -16.46 -1.92 -4.79
N LEU A 57 -15.33 -1.78 -4.12
CA LEU A 57 -15.29 -1.26 -2.75
C LEU A 57 -15.78 0.19 -2.64
N LEU A 58 -15.37 1.07 -3.58
CA LEU A 58 -15.85 2.45 -3.62
C LEU A 58 -17.36 2.52 -3.90
N LEU A 59 -17.89 1.65 -4.75
CA LEU A 59 -19.32 1.55 -5.01
C LEU A 59 -20.06 1.08 -3.75
N THR A 60 -19.57 0.05 -3.08
CA THR A 60 -20.15 -0.45 -1.82
C THR A 60 -20.16 0.61 -0.73
N LEU A 61 -19.05 1.33 -0.53
CA LEU A 61 -18.97 2.43 0.44
C LEU A 61 -19.90 3.59 0.08
N ARG A 62 -20.02 3.92 -1.21
CA ARG A 62 -20.95 4.95 -1.68
C ARG A 62 -22.40 4.54 -1.42
N ASP A 63 -22.76 3.29 -1.73
CA ASP A 63 -24.11 2.79 -1.54
C ASP A 63 -24.48 2.72 -0.05
N MET A 64 -23.53 2.34 0.83
CA MET A 64 -23.73 2.41 2.28
C MET A 64 -23.88 3.85 2.80
N ALA A 65 -23.12 4.80 2.27
CA ALA A 65 -23.24 6.21 2.64
C ALA A 65 -24.58 6.79 2.19
N GLN A 66 -25.06 6.39 1.01
CA GLN A 66 -26.36 6.79 0.51
C GLN A 66 -27.48 6.21 1.37
N ASP A 67 -27.44 4.91 1.69
CA ASP A 67 -28.43 4.24 2.56
C ASP A 67 -28.48 4.89 3.95
N LEU A 68 -27.33 5.25 4.53
CA LEU A 68 -27.25 6.01 5.79
C LEU A 68 -27.92 7.39 5.68
N THR A 69 -27.70 8.09 4.58
CA THR A 69 -28.29 9.42 4.35
C THR A 69 -29.79 9.30 4.21
N ASP A 70 -30.27 8.35 3.43
CA ASP A 70 -31.70 8.12 3.20
C ASP A 70 -32.43 7.72 4.49
N LYS A 71 -31.81 6.88 5.33
CA LYS A 71 -32.33 6.49 6.64
C LYS A 71 -32.36 7.68 7.62
N ALA A 72 -31.33 8.52 7.62
CA ALA A 72 -31.27 9.71 8.45
C ALA A 72 -32.38 10.72 8.04
N ASP A 73 -32.56 10.94 6.74
CA ASP A 73 -33.60 11.82 6.20
C ASP A 73 -35.00 11.29 6.49
N HIS A 74 -35.19 9.97 6.44
CA HIS A 74 -36.44 9.33 6.81
C HIS A 74 -36.76 9.55 8.29
N LEU A 75 -35.76 9.33 9.17
CA LEU A 75 -35.90 9.54 10.61
C LEU A 75 -36.25 11.00 10.94
N VAL A 76 -35.55 11.96 10.33
CA VAL A 76 -35.79 13.39 10.54
C VAL A 76 -37.21 13.75 10.14
N ARG A 77 -37.71 13.24 9.01
CA ARG A 77 -39.11 13.48 8.55
C ARG A 77 -40.12 12.83 9.48
N ASP A 78 -39.93 11.56 9.87
CA ASP A 78 -40.84 10.84 10.77
C ASP A 78 -40.90 11.50 12.15
N LEU A 79 -39.75 11.86 12.72
CA LEU A 79 -39.71 12.60 13.99
C LEU A 79 -40.31 14.00 13.89
N GLY A 80 -40.13 14.67 12.74
CA GLY A 80 -40.70 15.98 12.47
C GLY A 80 -42.24 15.94 12.52
N THR A 81 -42.86 15.00 11.78
CA THR A 81 -44.30 14.81 11.72
C THR A 81 -44.89 14.41 13.07
N LYS A 82 -44.29 13.40 13.73
CA LYS A 82 -44.69 12.92 15.05
C LYS A 82 -44.61 14.01 16.14
N ASN A 83 -43.57 14.83 16.10
CA ASN A 83 -43.39 15.93 17.05
C ASN A 83 -44.41 17.06 16.83
N GLN A 84 -44.75 17.35 15.56
CA GLN A 84 -45.82 18.32 15.27
C GLN A 84 -47.18 17.83 15.77
N ASP A 85 -47.54 16.60 15.50
CA ASP A 85 -48.77 15.96 15.97
C ASP A 85 -48.83 15.93 17.51
N LEU A 86 -47.70 15.68 18.17
CA LEU A 86 -47.61 15.71 19.64
C LEU A 86 -47.89 17.13 20.17
N ARG A 87 -47.30 18.15 19.55
CA ARG A 87 -47.53 19.57 19.91
C ARG A 87 -49.00 19.98 19.75
N GLU A 88 -49.63 19.54 18.68
CA GLU A 88 -51.07 19.81 18.44
C GLU A 88 -51.93 19.14 19.52
N SER A 89 -51.64 17.88 19.84
CA SER A 89 -52.34 17.13 20.90
C SER A 89 -52.16 17.77 22.29
N VAL A 90 -50.94 18.25 22.61
CA VAL A 90 -50.65 18.97 23.86
C VAL A 90 -51.36 20.33 23.90
N SER A 91 -51.46 21.03 22.75
CA SER A 91 -52.18 22.30 22.68
C SER A 91 -53.69 22.12 22.88
N GLY A 92 -54.24 21.02 22.36
CA GLY A 92 -55.64 20.61 22.59
C GLY A 92 -55.90 20.31 24.08
N LEU A 93 -54.98 19.57 24.73
CA LEU A 93 -55.05 19.31 26.19
C LEU A 93 -55.15 20.59 27.02
N ARG A 94 -54.39 21.63 26.66
CA ARG A 94 -54.40 22.91 27.39
C ARG A 94 -55.72 23.68 27.20
N ARG A 95 -56.49 23.44 26.13
CA ARG A 95 -57.76 24.15 25.80
C ARG A 95 -58.96 23.35 26.27
N SER A 96 -58.87 22.07 26.51
CA SER A 96 -60.00 21.22 26.92
C SER A 96 -60.48 21.57 28.30
N ARG A 97 -61.79 21.76 28.46
CA ARG A 97 -62.48 22.04 29.71
C ARG A 97 -63.28 20.83 30.21
N GLU A 98 -63.48 19.84 29.35
CA GLU A 98 -64.24 18.63 29.71
C GLU A 98 -63.29 17.49 30.09
N LYS A 99 -63.60 16.82 31.20
CA LYS A 99 -62.78 15.74 31.76
C LYS A 99 -62.60 14.55 30.78
N ALA A 100 -63.65 14.22 30.04
CA ALA A 100 -63.65 13.11 29.07
C ALA A 100 -62.71 13.41 27.90
N GLU A 101 -62.79 14.61 27.33
CA GLU A 101 -61.91 15.07 26.23
C GLU A 101 -60.45 15.18 26.67
N PHE A 102 -60.22 15.69 27.88
CA PHE A 102 -58.88 15.75 28.49
C PHE A 102 -58.24 14.35 28.59
N MET A 103 -58.97 13.34 29.12
CA MET A 103 -58.46 11.97 29.22
C MET A 103 -58.17 11.33 27.87
N ARG A 104 -59.00 11.59 26.84
CA ARG A 104 -58.81 11.13 25.48
C ARG A 104 -57.50 11.71 24.88
N LEU A 105 -57.33 13.01 24.99
CA LEU A 105 -56.15 13.70 24.49
C LEU A 105 -54.86 13.28 25.25
N LEU A 106 -54.96 13.04 26.55
CA LEU A 106 -53.82 12.52 27.35
C LEU A 106 -53.37 11.14 26.88
N ASN A 107 -54.33 10.23 26.62
CA ASN A 107 -53.99 8.89 26.07
C ASN A 107 -53.36 9.02 24.69
N LEU A 108 -53.82 9.90 23.83
CA LEU A 108 -53.24 10.14 22.53
C LEU A 108 -51.80 10.70 22.61
N VAL A 109 -51.53 11.58 23.58
CA VAL A 109 -50.14 12.07 23.84
C VAL A 109 -49.23 10.95 24.30
N ILE A 110 -49.71 10.08 25.20
CA ILE A 110 -48.93 8.93 25.67
C ILE A 110 -48.63 7.97 24.52
N GLU A 111 -49.62 7.67 23.68
CA GLU A 111 -49.45 6.79 22.50
C GLU A 111 -48.44 7.36 21.50
N LYS A 112 -48.55 8.65 21.17
CA LYS A 112 -47.63 9.33 20.26
C LYS A 112 -46.20 9.41 20.82
N ALA A 113 -46.05 9.68 22.13
CA ALA A 113 -44.76 9.69 22.79
C ALA A 113 -44.10 8.29 22.77
N GLY A 114 -44.90 7.23 22.96
CA GLY A 114 -44.45 5.84 22.81
C GLY A 114 -43.96 5.56 21.39
N SER A 115 -44.73 5.93 20.37
CA SER A 115 -44.32 5.75 18.96
C SER A 115 -43.04 6.50 18.59
N ILE A 116 -42.79 7.70 19.12
CA ILE A 116 -41.54 8.44 18.94
C ILE A 116 -40.39 7.66 19.60
N HIS A 117 -40.60 7.17 20.82
CA HIS A 117 -39.58 6.39 21.53
C HIS A 117 -39.16 5.14 20.74
N ASP A 118 -40.13 4.39 20.22
CA ASP A 118 -39.91 3.18 19.44
C ASP A 118 -39.16 3.49 18.13
N SER A 119 -39.50 4.57 17.42
CA SER A 119 -38.80 5.01 16.23
C SER A 119 -37.33 5.36 16.51
N VAL A 120 -37.08 6.10 17.60
CA VAL A 120 -35.72 6.46 18.00
C VAL A 120 -34.91 5.21 18.37
N GLN A 121 -35.51 4.26 19.13
CA GLN A 121 -34.84 3.02 19.50
C GLN A 121 -34.53 2.14 18.28
N SER A 122 -35.45 2.04 17.32
CA SER A 122 -35.21 1.29 16.07
C SER A 122 -34.05 1.88 15.29
N SER A 123 -34.08 3.19 15.06
CA SER A 123 -33.01 3.90 14.32
C SER A 123 -31.68 3.81 15.06
N HIS A 124 -31.68 3.86 16.39
CA HIS A 124 -30.43 3.68 17.16
C HIS A 124 -29.83 2.28 16.97
N ARG A 125 -30.65 1.23 16.94
CA ARG A 125 -30.19 -0.15 16.65
C ARG A 125 -29.60 -0.27 15.24
N GLU A 126 -30.28 0.27 14.24
CA GLU A 126 -29.81 0.26 12.85
C GLU A 126 -28.48 1.00 12.67
N LEU A 127 -28.32 2.15 13.34
CA LEU A 127 -27.06 2.89 13.33
C LEU A 127 -25.92 2.08 13.97
N LEU A 128 -26.17 1.35 15.06
CA LEU A 128 -25.17 0.48 15.69
C LEU A 128 -24.76 -0.68 14.78
N GLU A 129 -25.70 -1.29 14.06
CA GLU A 129 -25.42 -2.35 13.08
C GLU A 129 -24.59 -1.83 11.91
N THR A 130 -24.98 -0.70 11.35
CA THR A 130 -24.23 -0.05 10.26
C THR A 130 -22.79 0.30 10.69
N ARG A 131 -22.63 0.84 11.91
CA ARG A 131 -21.30 1.12 12.46
C ARG A 131 -20.44 -0.14 12.58
N LYS A 132 -21.01 -1.25 13.03
CA LYS A 132 -20.28 -2.54 13.09
C LYS A 132 -19.83 -3.02 11.72
N SER A 133 -20.72 -2.94 10.73
CA SER A 133 -20.39 -3.33 9.35
C SER A 133 -19.27 -2.45 8.76
N LEU A 134 -19.32 -1.15 8.99
CA LEU A 134 -18.25 -0.22 8.55
C LEU A 134 -16.91 -0.56 9.21
N THR A 135 -16.90 -0.90 10.50
CA THR A 135 -15.67 -1.29 11.19
C THR A 135 -15.08 -2.58 10.61
N ALA A 136 -15.92 -3.59 10.36
CA ALA A 136 -15.48 -4.84 9.74
C ALA A 136 -14.89 -4.63 8.34
N ILE A 137 -15.52 -3.81 7.50
CA ILE A 137 -15.01 -3.47 6.17
C ILE A 137 -13.68 -2.72 6.27
N GLN A 138 -13.52 -1.81 7.23
CA GLN A 138 -12.26 -1.10 7.45
C GLN A 138 -11.13 -2.05 7.86
N GLU A 139 -11.40 -3.02 8.71
CA GLU A 139 -10.44 -4.05 9.13
C GLU A 139 -10.02 -4.93 7.93
N GLU A 140 -10.98 -5.42 7.15
CA GLU A 140 -10.74 -6.21 5.94
C GLU A 140 -9.91 -5.42 4.89
N LEU A 141 -10.18 -4.13 4.75
CA LEU A 141 -9.46 -3.24 3.83
C LEU A 141 -8.01 -3.04 4.25
N VAL A 142 -7.74 -2.92 5.56
CA VAL A 142 -6.38 -2.83 6.10
C VAL A 142 -5.63 -4.14 5.86
N GLU A 143 -6.24 -5.28 6.15
CA GLU A 143 -5.66 -6.60 5.93
C GLU A 143 -5.35 -6.86 4.44
N THR A 144 -6.32 -6.57 3.57
CA THR A 144 -6.12 -6.70 2.12
C THR A 144 -5.00 -5.80 1.61
N ARG A 145 -4.91 -4.55 2.10
CA ARG A 145 -3.80 -3.65 1.74
C ARG A 145 -2.45 -4.17 2.20
N GLN A 146 -2.38 -4.79 3.37
CA GLN A 146 -1.14 -5.43 3.86
C GLN A 146 -0.74 -6.57 2.94
N LEU A 147 -1.66 -7.48 2.62
CA LEU A 147 -1.41 -8.60 1.70
C LEU A 147 -0.94 -8.13 0.32
N LEU A 148 -1.45 -7.01 -0.17
CA LEU A 148 -1.08 -6.45 -1.49
C LEU A 148 0.28 -5.73 -1.48
N ASN A 149 0.77 -5.26 -0.35
CA ASN A 149 1.95 -4.41 -0.26
C ASN A 149 3.13 -5.05 0.49
N GLU A 150 2.94 -6.22 1.10
CA GLU A 150 3.97 -6.92 1.86
C GLU A 150 4.38 -8.23 1.18
N ASP A 151 5.62 -8.64 1.41
CA ASP A 151 6.16 -9.93 1.01
C ASP A 151 5.69 -11.00 2.01
N ALA A 152 5.04 -12.04 1.53
CA ALA A 152 4.42 -13.07 2.37
C ALA A 152 5.43 -13.85 3.24
N LEU A 153 6.69 -13.96 2.82
CA LEU A 153 7.71 -14.70 3.56
C LEU A 153 8.32 -13.85 4.69
N THR A 154 8.66 -12.60 4.38
CA THR A 154 9.46 -11.74 5.27
C THR A 154 8.65 -10.69 5.99
N GLY A 155 7.43 -10.38 5.54
CA GLY A 155 6.63 -9.28 6.01
C GLY A 155 7.27 -7.90 5.75
N ALA A 156 8.30 -7.82 4.92
CA ALA A 156 8.82 -6.57 4.39
C ALA A 156 7.87 -6.05 3.28
N LEU A 157 7.95 -4.78 2.93
CA LEU A 157 7.22 -4.30 1.76
C LEU A 157 7.63 -5.11 0.52
N ASN A 158 6.68 -5.48 -0.32
CA ASN A 158 6.97 -6.00 -1.65
C ASN A 158 7.31 -4.85 -2.61
N ARG A 159 7.59 -5.15 -3.87
CA ARG A 159 7.94 -4.15 -4.89
C ARG A 159 6.90 -3.03 -5.00
N ARG A 160 5.61 -3.36 -4.96
CA ARG A 160 4.52 -2.39 -5.00
C ARG A 160 4.49 -1.50 -3.75
N GLY A 161 4.62 -2.09 -2.57
CA GLY A 161 4.72 -1.36 -1.31
C GLY A 161 5.94 -0.44 -1.25
N LEU A 162 7.07 -0.90 -1.84
CA LEU A 162 8.27 -0.08 -2.01
C LEU A 162 7.97 1.17 -2.85
N ASP A 163 7.41 1.00 -4.06
CA ASP A 163 7.16 2.11 -4.99
C ASP A 163 6.24 3.16 -4.37
N GLN A 164 5.16 2.74 -3.72
CA GLN A 164 4.23 3.64 -3.04
C GLN A 164 4.91 4.40 -1.89
N THR A 165 5.66 3.68 -1.05
CA THR A 165 6.33 4.27 0.12
C THR A 165 7.45 5.20 -0.30
N LEU A 166 8.26 4.80 -1.28
CA LEU A 166 9.37 5.59 -1.81
C LEU A 166 8.88 6.93 -2.38
N ASN A 167 7.85 6.89 -3.23
CA ASN A 167 7.29 8.12 -3.83
C ASN A 167 6.72 9.07 -2.77
N ARG A 168 6.06 8.53 -1.75
CA ARG A 168 5.54 9.32 -0.62
C ARG A 168 6.67 9.98 0.17
N GLU A 169 7.72 9.24 0.51
CA GLU A 169 8.84 9.77 1.30
C GLU A 169 9.70 10.75 0.49
N ILE A 170 9.88 10.54 -0.84
CA ILE A 170 10.51 11.54 -1.73
C ILE A 170 9.73 12.84 -1.70
N ALA A 171 8.41 12.80 -1.93
CA ALA A 171 7.58 14.02 -1.91
C ALA A 171 7.62 14.71 -0.54
N ARG A 172 7.68 13.95 0.55
CA ARG A 172 7.85 14.49 1.91
C ARG A 172 9.21 15.17 2.06
N ALA A 173 10.31 14.48 1.73
CA ALA A 173 11.67 14.99 1.88
C ALA A 173 11.92 16.27 1.05
N GLN A 174 11.41 16.31 -0.19
CA GLN A 174 11.47 17.49 -1.06
C GLN A 174 10.70 18.68 -0.46
N ARG A 175 9.51 18.45 0.09
CA ARG A 175 8.68 19.47 0.73
C ARG A 175 9.32 20.02 2.01
N THR A 176 9.87 19.14 2.86
CA THR A 176 10.49 19.51 4.15
C THR A 176 11.96 19.89 4.03
N ARG A 177 12.56 19.69 2.85
CA ARG A 177 13.99 19.89 2.57
C ARG A 177 14.89 19.13 3.54
N THR A 178 14.48 17.91 3.89
CA THR A 178 15.27 17.01 4.74
C THR A 178 16.05 16.02 3.89
N ALA A 179 17.19 15.57 4.38
CA ALA A 179 17.96 14.52 3.72
C ALA A 179 17.17 13.22 3.74
N MET A 180 17.30 12.42 2.70
CA MET A 180 16.75 11.08 2.61
C MET A 180 17.72 10.20 1.84
N SER A 181 17.95 8.98 2.28
CA SER A 181 18.77 8.00 1.58
C SER A 181 17.99 6.73 1.29
N VAL A 182 18.38 6.05 0.23
CA VAL A 182 17.93 4.70 -0.12
C VAL A 182 19.16 3.80 -0.15
N ALA A 183 19.03 2.61 0.41
CA ALA A 183 20.07 1.58 0.33
C ALA A 183 19.51 0.32 -0.32
N MET A 184 20.17 -0.17 -1.36
CA MET A 184 19.92 -1.50 -1.92
C MET A 184 20.93 -2.48 -1.32
N VAL A 185 20.45 -3.61 -0.87
CA VAL A 185 21.20 -4.63 -0.13
C VAL A 185 20.94 -6.00 -0.75
N ASP A 186 21.99 -6.78 -0.94
CA ASP A 186 21.90 -8.10 -1.56
C ASP A 186 22.74 -9.08 -0.75
N LEU A 187 22.20 -10.26 -0.44
CA LEU A 187 22.89 -11.31 0.30
C LEU A 187 23.92 -12.01 -0.58
N ASP A 188 25.16 -11.86 -0.22
CA ASP A 188 26.27 -12.45 -0.99
C ASP A 188 26.19 -13.98 -1.02
N HIS A 189 26.26 -14.55 -2.24
CA HIS A 189 26.26 -15.99 -2.45
C HIS A 189 25.01 -16.74 -1.91
N PHE A 190 23.87 -16.08 -1.78
CA PHE A 190 22.63 -16.68 -1.26
C PHE A 190 22.23 -17.96 -2.01
N LYS A 191 22.42 -17.98 -3.33
CA LYS A 191 22.19 -19.17 -4.14
C LYS A 191 22.94 -20.41 -3.61
N ARG A 192 24.17 -20.26 -3.08
CA ARG A 192 24.92 -21.39 -2.49
C ARG A 192 24.23 -21.99 -1.27
N VAL A 193 23.52 -21.16 -0.48
CA VAL A 193 22.75 -21.68 0.66
C VAL A 193 21.62 -22.57 0.16
N ASN A 194 20.87 -22.10 -0.85
CA ASN A 194 19.82 -22.89 -1.48
C ASN A 194 20.34 -24.19 -2.08
N ASP A 195 21.44 -24.12 -2.83
CA ASP A 195 22.04 -25.28 -3.51
C ASP A 195 22.58 -26.33 -2.51
N LEU A 196 23.09 -25.90 -1.35
CA LEU A 196 23.69 -26.79 -0.34
C LEU A 196 22.73 -27.26 0.75
N HIS A 197 21.72 -26.46 1.09
CA HIS A 197 20.86 -26.69 2.25
C HIS A 197 19.37 -26.70 1.91
N GLY A 198 19.02 -26.50 0.62
CA GLY A 198 17.62 -26.45 0.15
C GLY A 198 16.96 -25.07 0.34
N HIS A 199 15.83 -24.90 -0.33
CA HIS A 199 15.09 -23.64 -0.32
C HIS A 199 14.56 -23.26 1.07
N ASP A 200 14.22 -24.24 1.93
CA ASP A 200 13.77 -23.98 3.29
C ASP A 200 14.84 -23.28 4.15
N ALA A 201 16.11 -23.65 3.97
CA ALA A 201 17.23 -22.95 4.62
C ALA A 201 17.38 -21.52 4.10
N GLY A 202 17.20 -21.31 2.79
CA GLY A 202 17.21 -19.98 2.19
C GLY A 202 16.07 -19.11 2.71
N ASP A 203 14.85 -19.63 2.77
CA ASP A 203 13.69 -18.91 3.29
C ASP A 203 13.92 -18.48 4.75
N ARG A 204 14.42 -19.38 5.60
CA ARG A 204 14.78 -19.05 6.98
C ARG A 204 15.89 -18.00 7.06
N MET A 205 16.87 -18.05 6.15
CA MET A 205 17.93 -17.04 6.07
C MET A 205 17.35 -15.67 5.73
N LEU A 206 16.40 -15.57 4.79
CA LEU A 206 15.73 -14.32 4.43
C LEU A 206 14.93 -13.74 5.60
N VAL A 207 14.19 -14.59 6.31
CA VAL A 207 13.44 -14.17 7.51
C VAL A 207 14.39 -13.71 8.61
N HIS A 208 15.48 -14.45 8.85
CA HIS A 208 16.52 -14.10 9.82
C HIS A 208 17.16 -12.75 9.50
N PHE A 209 17.60 -12.57 8.25
CA PHE A 209 18.21 -11.31 7.79
C PHE A 209 17.26 -10.12 7.90
N THR A 210 15.97 -10.31 7.54
CA THR A 210 14.93 -9.32 7.74
C THR A 210 14.82 -8.90 9.21
N GLY A 211 14.88 -9.85 10.14
CA GLY A 211 14.90 -9.58 11.58
C GLY A 211 16.10 -8.74 12.01
N LEU A 212 17.29 -9.05 11.49
CA LEU A 212 18.51 -8.27 11.76
C LEU A 212 18.37 -6.83 11.22
N ILE A 213 17.91 -6.65 9.98
CA ILE A 213 17.67 -5.31 9.42
C ILE A 213 16.71 -4.52 10.30
N ARG A 214 15.56 -5.09 10.65
CA ARG A 214 14.56 -4.42 11.50
C ARG A 214 15.09 -4.01 12.85
N SER A 215 16.02 -4.79 13.44
CA SER A 215 16.61 -4.49 14.75
C SER A 215 17.51 -3.24 14.74
N VAL A 216 18.04 -2.86 13.58
CA VAL A 216 18.89 -1.68 13.41
C VAL A 216 18.15 -0.48 12.82
N MET A 217 16.92 -0.65 12.31
CA MET A 217 16.08 0.38 11.73
C MET A 217 15.27 1.15 12.79
N ARG A 218 14.88 2.38 12.44
CA ARG A 218 13.94 3.18 13.23
C ARG A 218 12.50 2.89 12.76
N LYS A 219 11.52 3.30 13.54
CA LYS A 219 10.10 3.21 13.15
C LYS A 219 9.74 4.03 11.91
N SER A 220 10.52 5.09 11.62
CA SER A 220 10.36 5.94 10.43
C SER A 220 10.89 5.30 9.16
N ASP A 221 11.78 4.33 9.29
CA ASP A 221 12.45 3.69 8.17
C ASP A 221 11.55 2.60 7.59
N ALA A 222 11.67 2.34 6.30
CA ALA A 222 10.91 1.28 5.65
C ALA A 222 11.86 0.26 5.01
N LEU A 223 11.47 -1.02 5.10
CA LEU A 223 12.18 -2.15 4.53
C LEU A 223 11.30 -2.79 3.47
N ALA A 224 11.85 -3.01 2.29
CA ALA A 224 11.21 -3.75 1.21
C ALA A 224 12.09 -4.92 0.76
N ARG A 225 11.45 -6.00 0.31
CA ARG A 225 12.10 -7.07 -0.44
C ARG A 225 11.83 -6.83 -1.91
N TYR A 226 12.88 -6.44 -2.64
CA TYR A 226 12.78 -6.04 -4.05
C TYR A 226 12.80 -7.24 -5.01
N GLY A 227 13.58 -8.26 -4.67
CA GLY A 227 13.77 -9.50 -5.42
C GLY A 227 13.98 -10.70 -4.50
N GLY A 228 14.47 -11.81 -5.04
CA GLY A 228 14.68 -13.05 -4.27
C GLY A 228 15.50 -12.86 -3.00
N GLU A 229 16.68 -12.27 -3.13
CA GLU A 229 17.68 -12.03 -2.06
C GLU A 229 18.01 -10.54 -1.90
N GLU A 230 17.27 -9.67 -2.59
CA GLU A 230 17.49 -8.23 -2.65
C GLU A 230 16.51 -7.47 -1.75
N PHE A 231 17.05 -6.58 -0.95
CA PHE A 231 16.30 -5.72 -0.04
C PHE A 231 16.56 -4.25 -0.34
N THR A 232 15.56 -3.41 -0.10
CA THR A 232 15.68 -1.97 -0.21
C THR A 232 15.26 -1.31 1.09
N LEU A 233 16.13 -0.44 1.62
CA LEU A 233 15.86 0.35 2.81
C LEU A 233 15.57 1.79 2.39
N ILE A 234 14.47 2.34 2.85
CA ILE A 234 14.12 3.75 2.72
C ILE A 234 14.42 4.40 4.07
N LEU A 235 15.29 5.39 4.08
CA LEU A 235 15.83 6.02 5.29
C LEU A 235 15.51 7.53 5.27
N PRO A 236 14.30 7.95 5.72
CA PRO A 236 13.95 9.36 5.84
C PRO A 236 14.87 10.09 6.83
N GLU A 237 15.06 11.39 6.63
CA GLU A 237 15.87 12.25 7.51
C GLU A 237 17.29 11.70 7.78
N THR A 238 17.85 10.99 6.78
CA THR A 238 19.14 10.30 6.89
C THR A 238 20.01 10.64 5.67
N ASP A 239 21.20 11.15 5.91
CA ASP A 239 22.20 11.41 4.88
C ASP A 239 23.01 10.14 4.54
N ALA A 240 23.92 10.24 3.57
CA ALA A 240 24.77 9.13 3.16
C ALA A 240 25.60 8.55 4.31
N ARG A 241 26.11 9.40 5.21
CA ARG A 241 26.92 8.95 6.36
C ARG A 241 26.06 8.21 7.38
N GLY A 242 24.84 8.69 7.62
CA GLY A 242 23.87 8.02 8.51
C GLY A 242 23.47 6.66 7.97
N ALA A 243 23.16 6.57 6.68
CA ALA A 243 22.84 5.30 6.00
C ALA A 243 24.02 4.32 6.06
N HIS A 244 25.24 4.79 5.77
CA HIS A 244 26.44 3.95 5.86
C HIS A 244 26.65 3.41 7.30
N LYS A 245 26.53 4.25 8.33
CA LYS A 245 26.64 3.80 9.73
C LYS A 245 25.58 2.76 10.10
N LEU A 246 24.36 2.88 9.59
CA LEU A 246 23.30 1.89 9.80
C LEU A 246 23.69 0.56 9.19
N LEU A 247 24.18 0.55 7.94
CA LEU A 247 24.57 -0.67 7.25
C LEU A 247 25.83 -1.30 7.87
N GLU A 248 26.81 -0.52 8.33
CA GLU A 248 27.96 -1.04 9.08
C GLU A 248 27.53 -1.72 10.38
N ARG A 249 26.56 -1.14 11.10
CA ARG A 249 26.00 -1.76 12.30
C ARG A 249 25.27 -3.06 11.96
N LEU A 250 24.55 -3.11 10.85
CA LEU A 250 23.92 -4.34 10.35
C LEU A 250 24.98 -5.40 10.01
N ARG A 251 26.04 -5.02 9.32
CA ARG A 251 27.15 -5.91 8.94
C ARG A 251 27.81 -6.54 10.16
N GLU A 252 28.08 -5.73 11.18
CA GLU A 252 28.66 -6.20 12.44
C GLU A 252 27.70 -7.14 13.17
N LEU A 253 26.40 -6.79 13.24
CA LEU A 253 25.39 -7.63 13.86
C LEU A 253 25.26 -8.97 13.15
N GLN A 254 25.24 -8.99 11.82
CA GLN A 254 25.13 -10.21 11.03
C GLN A 254 26.33 -11.16 11.25
N ARG A 255 27.55 -10.63 11.36
CA ARG A 255 28.75 -11.43 11.67
C ARG A 255 28.65 -12.13 13.01
N HIS A 256 28.01 -11.51 14.00
CA HIS A 256 27.89 -12.05 15.36
C HIS A 256 26.59 -12.85 15.59
N THR A 257 25.69 -12.86 14.63
CA THR A 257 24.38 -13.52 14.76
C THR A 257 24.11 -14.43 13.55
N PRO A 258 24.87 -15.53 13.38
CA PRO A 258 24.62 -16.46 12.29
C PRO A 258 23.30 -17.21 12.48
N LEU A 259 22.67 -17.62 11.38
CA LEU A 259 21.48 -18.47 11.42
C LEU A 259 21.88 -19.89 11.88
N LEU A 260 21.21 -20.39 12.92
CA LEU A 260 21.33 -21.80 13.30
C LEU A 260 20.27 -22.62 12.56
N TYR A 261 20.71 -23.49 11.66
CA TYR A 261 19.84 -24.36 10.87
C TYR A 261 20.33 -25.81 10.98
N GLU A 262 19.49 -26.73 11.44
CA GLU A 262 19.80 -28.15 11.64
C GLU A 262 21.12 -28.40 12.40
N GLY A 263 21.38 -27.61 13.44
CA GLY A 263 22.61 -27.72 14.25
C GLY A 263 23.87 -27.17 13.59
N LYS A 264 23.78 -26.58 12.38
CA LYS A 264 24.86 -25.91 11.68
C LYS A 264 24.69 -24.39 11.75
N SER A 265 25.82 -23.68 11.84
CA SER A 265 25.87 -22.23 11.78
C SER A 265 26.02 -21.80 10.33
N LEU A 266 25.00 -21.13 9.78
CA LEU A 266 25.00 -20.55 8.44
C LEU A 266 25.25 -19.04 8.54
N ALA A 267 26.42 -18.62 8.04
CA ALA A 267 26.79 -17.22 7.97
C ALA A 267 26.84 -16.78 6.49
N LEU A 268 26.25 -15.66 6.20
CA LEU A 268 26.37 -14.96 4.91
C LEU A 268 26.85 -13.54 5.16
N THR A 269 27.45 -12.95 4.14
CA THR A 269 27.69 -11.50 4.07
C THR A 269 26.65 -10.84 3.18
N PHE A 270 26.65 -9.54 3.13
CA PHE A 270 25.87 -8.78 2.16
C PHE A 270 26.70 -7.66 1.54
N SER A 271 26.34 -7.30 0.32
CA SER A 271 26.82 -6.10 -0.34
C SER A 271 25.71 -5.06 -0.35
N ALA A 272 26.06 -3.77 -0.29
CA ALA A 272 25.07 -2.70 -0.29
C ALA A 272 25.52 -1.48 -1.11
N GLY A 273 24.56 -0.83 -1.74
CA GLY A 273 24.72 0.45 -2.42
C GLY A 273 23.78 1.51 -1.84
N ILE A 274 24.32 2.68 -1.53
CA ILE A 274 23.59 3.80 -0.94
C ILE A 274 23.48 4.93 -1.96
N ALA A 275 22.28 5.51 -2.10
CA ALA A 275 22.07 6.77 -2.81
C ALA A 275 21.31 7.76 -1.91
N THR A 276 21.76 9.01 -1.88
CA THR A 276 21.04 10.10 -1.19
C THR A 276 20.19 10.87 -2.21
N LEU A 277 18.98 11.25 -1.79
CA LEU A 277 18.03 12.00 -2.61
C LEU A 277 18.63 13.31 -3.11
N GLN A 278 18.54 13.56 -4.42
CA GLN A 278 18.90 14.80 -5.09
C GLN A 278 17.63 15.56 -5.52
N ALA A 279 17.78 16.84 -5.83
CA ALA A 279 16.64 17.72 -6.11
C ALA A 279 15.75 17.22 -7.28
N GLU A 280 16.35 16.61 -8.30
CA GLU A 280 15.65 16.15 -9.51
C GLU A 280 15.32 14.64 -9.49
N ASP A 281 15.57 13.95 -8.36
CA ASP A 281 15.32 12.54 -8.27
C ASP A 281 13.82 12.23 -8.22
N ASN A 282 13.47 11.16 -8.90
CA ASN A 282 12.26 10.37 -8.68
C ASN A 282 12.64 8.98 -8.14
N GLY A 283 11.63 8.16 -7.83
CA GLY A 283 11.86 6.81 -7.30
C GLY A 283 12.78 5.96 -8.17
N ALA A 284 12.61 6.01 -9.50
CA ALA A 284 13.42 5.20 -10.40
C ALA A 284 14.88 5.66 -10.47
N LEU A 285 15.15 6.97 -10.43
CA LEU A 285 16.50 7.53 -10.50
C LEU A 285 17.31 7.22 -9.23
N ILE A 286 16.73 7.41 -8.06
CA ILE A 286 17.44 7.12 -6.80
C ILE A 286 17.71 5.63 -6.64
N LEU A 287 16.75 4.75 -6.99
CA LEU A 287 16.95 3.29 -6.97
C LEU A 287 18.07 2.89 -7.93
N ARG A 288 18.07 3.43 -9.16
CA ARG A 288 19.14 3.14 -10.14
C ARG A 288 20.52 3.56 -9.62
N ARG A 289 20.65 4.69 -8.95
CA ARG A 289 21.94 5.10 -8.36
C ARG A 289 22.38 4.17 -7.22
N ALA A 290 21.44 3.76 -6.36
CA ALA A 290 21.72 2.79 -5.30
C ALA A 290 22.14 1.43 -5.88
N ASP A 291 21.48 0.98 -6.96
CA ASP A 291 21.82 -0.27 -7.66
C ASP A 291 23.22 -0.22 -8.28
N MET A 292 23.59 0.87 -8.93
CA MET A 292 24.94 1.03 -9.47
C MET A 292 26.01 1.00 -8.37
N ALA A 293 25.73 1.58 -7.21
CA ALA A 293 26.62 1.51 -6.06
C ALA A 293 26.70 0.07 -5.49
N LEU A 294 25.57 -0.66 -5.45
CA LEU A 294 25.53 -2.07 -5.05
C LEU A 294 26.37 -2.94 -6.01
N LEU A 295 26.26 -2.72 -7.31
CA LEU A 295 27.08 -3.40 -8.31
C LEU A 295 28.57 -3.14 -8.06
N ALA A 296 28.96 -1.89 -7.83
CA ALA A 296 30.35 -1.54 -7.48
C ALA A 296 30.82 -2.21 -6.19
N ALA A 297 29.95 -2.37 -5.18
CA ALA A 297 30.26 -3.12 -3.96
C ALA A 297 30.52 -4.61 -4.25
N LYS A 298 29.70 -5.25 -5.10
CA LYS A 298 29.88 -6.63 -5.53
C LYS A 298 31.18 -6.82 -6.32
N ASP A 299 31.50 -5.89 -7.22
CA ASP A 299 32.71 -5.93 -8.05
C ASP A 299 33.99 -5.70 -7.23
N SER A 300 33.89 -4.95 -6.12
CA SER A 300 35.02 -4.71 -5.20
C SER A 300 35.31 -5.86 -4.23
N GLY A 301 34.67 -7.02 -4.44
CA GLY A 301 34.98 -8.24 -3.66
C GLY A 301 33.88 -8.66 -2.70
N ARG A 302 32.68 -8.03 -2.75
CA ARG A 302 31.54 -8.29 -1.85
C ARG A 302 31.81 -7.92 -0.39
N ASP A 303 30.89 -8.25 0.53
CA ASP A 303 30.93 -7.83 1.94
C ASP A 303 31.32 -6.34 2.09
N ASN A 304 30.71 -5.48 1.29
CA ASN A 304 31.11 -4.09 1.10
C ASN A 304 29.91 -3.18 0.95
N ILE A 305 30.09 -1.90 1.31
CA ILE A 305 29.07 -0.86 1.23
C ILE A 305 29.64 0.30 0.42
N GLN A 306 28.97 0.66 -0.68
CA GLN A 306 29.36 1.76 -1.56
C GLN A 306 28.31 2.88 -1.55
N ILE A 307 28.77 4.11 -1.76
CA ILE A 307 27.91 5.31 -1.83
C ILE A 307 28.01 5.85 -3.26
N ALA A 308 26.82 6.14 -3.90
CA ALA A 308 26.69 6.71 -5.23
C ALA A 308 27.05 8.19 -5.26
#